data_2abb9d9359d83f6697adaa2b872b0b7c
#
_entry.id   2abb9d9359d83f6697adaa2b872b0b7c
#
_cell.length_a   1.000
_cell.length_b   1.000
_cell.length_c   1.000
_cell.angle_alpha   90.00
_cell.angle_beta   90.00
_cell.angle_gamma   90.00
#
_symmetry.space_group_name_H-M   'P 1'
#
loop_
_entity.id
_entity.type
_entity.pdbx_description
1 polymer ?
#
loop_
_entity_poly.entity_id
_entity_poly.type
_entity_poly.pdbx_seq_one_letter_code
_entity_poly.pdbx_strand_id
1 'polypeptide(L)'
;MLNVIFNLKTMNFKAYITEETDKGFVSSVKERSIDDLPEGNVLIKVLFSSLNYKDALSASGNKGVSRNYPHSPGIDAAGVVEESDTDDFTKGDEVIVTGYDLGMNTSGGFSEFIRVPKEWVIKKPETLSLKDSMAYGTAGLTAGLCVRKILNSGVKPEDGEVFVTGATGGVGIISVMLLSKLGFNVVAISGKKDQKDLLLSLGAKEVFDRSEFEGEMKSPLAKPRWAGGVDAVGSDILSNLITSTHQRAAIACCGMVGGIELKTCLLYTSPSPRDDR
;
A
#
# COMPACT_ATOMS: atom_id res chain seq x y z
N MET A 1 11.65 41.73 26.51
CA MET A 1 11.72 40.44 25.81
C MET A 1 11.06 40.63 24.47
N LEU A 2 11.83 40.85 23.39
CA LEU A 2 11.30 40.87 22.04
C LEU A 2 10.98 39.42 21.62
N ASN A 3 9.70 39.11 21.49
CA ASN A 3 9.26 37.91 20.79
C ASN A 3 9.65 38.07 19.31
N VAL A 4 10.71 37.37 18.90
CA VAL A 4 10.99 37.14 17.50
C VAL A 4 9.96 36.10 17.05
N ILE A 5 8.79 36.58 16.64
CA ILE A 5 7.85 35.79 15.84
C ILE A 5 8.55 35.63 14.49
N PHE A 6 9.29 34.55 14.31
CA PHE A 6 9.73 34.13 13.00
C PHE A 6 8.46 33.91 12.17
N ASN A 7 8.27 34.79 11.22
CA ASN A 7 7.11 34.77 10.34
C ASN A 7 7.29 33.56 9.39
N LEU A 8 6.76 32.40 9.75
CA LEU A 8 6.74 31.17 8.92
C LEU A 8 6.05 31.45 7.56
N LYS A 9 5.25 32.53 7.47
CA LYS A 9 4.52 32.98 6.26
C LYS A 9 5.39 33.30 5.04
N THR A 10 6.71 33.20 5.11
CA THR A 10 7.62 33.45 3.96
C THR A 10 8.60 32.33 3.72
N MET A 11 8.40 31.17 4.34
CA MET A 11 9.33 30.06 4.17
C MET A 11 9.08 29.33 2.87
N ASN A 12 10.08 29.32 1.98
CA ASN A 12 10.06 28.53 0.75
C ASN A 12 10.66 27.14 1.01
N PHE A 13 10.19 26.16 0.26
CA PHE A 13 10.62 24.78 0.33
C PHE A 13 10.54 24.12 -1.04
N LYS A 14 11.25 22.99 -1.21
CA LYS A 14 11.24 22.22 -2.45
C LYS A 14 10.17 21.11 -2.41
N ALA A 15 9.48 20.95 -3.55
CA ALA A 15 8.53 19.88 -3.76
C ALA A 15 8.66 19.32 -5.19
N TYR A 16 8.43 18.03 -5.36
CA TYR A 16 8.25 17.40 -6.66
C TYR A 16 6.83 17.69 -7.13
N ILE A 17 6.70 18.47 -8.20
CA ILE A 17 5.43 18.96 -8.72
C ILE A 17 5.17 18.37 -10.10
N THR A 18 3.99 17.80 -10.27
CA THR A 18 3.44 17.39 -11.57
C THR A 18 2.49 18.47 -12.05
N GLU A 19 2.66 18.89 -13.30
CA GLU A 19 1.83 19.89 -14.00
C GLU A 19 1.18 19.30 -15.23
N GLU A 20 -0.04 19.71 -15.50
CA GLU A 20 -0.74 19.43 -16.75
C GLU A 20 -0.36 20.50 -17.78
N THR A 21 0.12 20.08 -18.94
CA THR A 21 0.54 20.95 -20.05
C THR A 21 -0.15 20.52 -21.35
N ASP A 22 -0.07 21.35 -22.39
CA ASP A 22 -0.60 21.01 -23.73
C ASP A 22 0.03 19.73 -24.33
N LYS A 23 1.20 19.31 -23.82
CA LYS A 23 1.94 18.12 -24.27
C LYS A 23 1.80 16.92 -23.31
N GLY A 24 0.91 17.00 -22.34
CA GLY A 24 0.72 15.99 -21.29
C GLY A 24 1.26 16.44 -19.93
N PHE A 25 1.58 15.49 -19.08
CA PHE A 25 2.03 15.76 -17.72
C PHE A 25 3.54 15.81 -17.62
N VAL A 26 4.04 16.83 -16.93
CA VAL A 26 5.48 17.05 -16.72
C VAL A 26 5.73 17.23 -15.24
N SER A 27 6.74 16.55 -14.73
CA SER A 27 7.11 16.62 -13.32
C SER A 27 8.52 17.19 -13.14
N SER A 28 8.68 18.07 -12.14
CA SER A 28 9.96 18.66 -11.78
C SER A 28 9.99 19.09 -10.32
N VAL A 29 11.20 19.27 -9.77
CA VAL A 29 11.36 19.86 -8.44
C VAL A 29 11.23 21.38 -8.57
N LYS A 30 10.32 21.97 -7.79
CA LYS A 30 10.04 23.42 -7.76
C LYS A 30 10.05 23.96 -6.34
N GLU A 31 10.28 25.25 -6.22
CA GLU A 31 10.06 25.98 -4.97
C GLU A 31 8.58 26.28 -4.80
N ARG A 32 8.11 26.13 -3.56
CA ARG A 32 6.76 26.50 -3.11
C ARG A 32 6.84 27.30 -1.80
N SER A 33 5.82 28.06 -1.49
CA SER A 33 5.66 28.68 -0.18
C SER A 33 4.86 27.76 0.76
N ILE A 34 5.11 27.89 2.07
CA ILE A 34 4.26 27.28 3.11
C ILE A 34 2.79 27.70 2.98
N ASP A 35 2.55 28.94 2.47
CA ASP A 35 1.20 29.46 2.26
C ASP A 35 0.46 28.76 1.12
N ASP A 36 1.18 28.07 0.21
CA ASP A 36 0.57 27.28 -0.87
C ASP A 36 0.07 25.90 -0.40
N LEU A 37 0.42 25.51 0.83
CA LEU A 37 -0.05 24.22 1.38
C LEU A 37 -1.54 24.31 1.72
N PRO A 38 -2.28 23.18 1.60
CA PRO A 38 -3.69 23.14 1.95
C PRO A 38 -3.91 23.45 3.43
N GLU A 39 -5.17 23.71 3.80
CA GLU A 39 -5.57 23.84 5.19
C GLU A 39 -5.32 22.53 5.96
N GLY A 40 -4.93 22.65 7.23
CA GLY A 40 -4.68 21.53 8.12
C GLY A 40 -4.07 21.99 9.43
N ASN A 41 -4.19 21.16 10.45
CA ASN A 41 -3.81 21.49 11.83
C ASN A 41 -2.33 21.28 12.13
N VAL A 42 -1.66 20.43 11.34
CA VAL A 42 -0.28 20.04 11.63
C VAL A 42 0.59 20.28 10.40
N LEU A 43 1.60 21.14 10.56
CA LEU A 43 2.67 21.36 9.60
C LEU A 43 3.82 20.42 9.95
N ILE A 44 4.20 19.58 9.00
CA ILE A 44 5.24 18.54 9.19
C ILE A 44 6.39 18.83 8.24
N LYS A 45 7.61 18.90 8.78
CA LYS A 45 8.84 18.82 8.00
C LYS A 45 9.11 17.38 7.65
N VAL A 46 8.96 17.02 6.38
CA VAL A 46 9.15 15.67 5.87
C VAL A 46 10.64 15.34 5.79
N LEU A 47 11.03 14.21 6.36
CA LEU A 47 12.39 13.71 6.31
C LEU A 47 12.51 12.46 5.45
N PHE A 48 11.46 11.66 5.39
CA PHE A 48 11.37 10.44 4.59
C PHE A 48 9.97 10.29 3.99
N SER A 49 9.91 9.70 2.83
CA SER A 49 8.69 9.26 2.15
C SER A 49 8.93 7.87 1.54
N SER A 50 7.88 7.24 1.03
CA SER A 50 7.97 5.95 0.32
C SER A 50 7.50 6.08 -1.12
N LEU A 51 7.87 5.13 -1.97
CA LEU A 51 7.41 5.05 -3.35
C LEU A 51 6.30 4.01 -3.48
N ASN A 52 5.15 4.44 -3.95
CA ASN A 52 3.99 3.58 -4.18
C ASN A 52 3.54 3.66 -5.63
N TYR A 53 2.88 2.61 -6.12
CA TYR A 53 2.30 2.59 -7.47
C TYR A 53 1.34 3.76 -7.70
N LYS A 54 0.60 4.15 -6.67
CA LYS A 54 -0.32 5.28 -6.70
C LYS A 54 0.38 6.62 -6.93
N ASP A 55 1.60 6.79 -6.43
CA ASP A 55 2.42 7.99 -6.67
C ASP A 55 2.81 8.11 -8.13
N ALA A 56 3.18 6.98 -8.76
CA ALA A 56 3.48 6.95 -10.20
C ALA A 56 2.24 7.27 -11.05
N LEU A 57 1.08 6.76 -10.67
CA LEU A 57 -0.19 7.10 -11.34
C LEU A 57 -0.51 8.59 -11.21
N SER A 58 -0.36 9.17 -10.02
CA SER A 58 -0.51 10.61 -9.79
C SER A 58 0.46 11.42 -10.65
N ALA A 59 1.74 11.06 -10.64
CA ALA A 59 2.76 11.75 -11.43
C ALA A 59 2.57 11.61 -12.95
N SER A 60 1.89 10.56 -13.42
CA SER A 60 1.56 10.37 -14.84
C SER A 60 0.24 11.00 -15.28
N GLY A 61 -0.46 11.70 -14.38
CA GLY A 61 -1.70 12.40 -14.69
C GLY A 61 -2.96 11.55 -14.67
N ASN A 62 -2.94 10.42 -13.97
CA ASN A 62 -4.13 9.58 -13.84
C ASN A 62 -5.21 10.28 -12.99
N LYS A 63 -6.27 10.77 -13.65
CA LYS A 63 -7.39 11.50 -13.02
C LYS A 63 -8.22 10.63 -12.05
N GLY A 64 -8.06 9.33 -12.06
CA GLY A 64 -8.64 8.42 -11.05
C GLY A 64 -7.88 8.47 -9.71
N VAL A 65 -6.67 9.02 -9.69
CA VAL A 65 -5.85 9.20 -8.49
C VAL A 65 -5.77 10.66 -8.08
N SER A 66 -5.30 11.54 -8.97
CA SER A 66 -5.20 12.98 -8.70
C SER A 66 -5.98 13.76 -9.75
N ARG A 67 -6.94 14.58 -9.29
CA ARG A 67 -7.89 15.28 -10.18
C ARG A 67 -7.40 16.66 -10.58
N ASN A 68 -6.70 17.35 -9.68
CA ASN A 68 -6.27 18.72 -9.82
C ASN A 68 -4.76 18.81 -9.95
N TYR A 69 -4.28 19.62 -10.88
CA TYR A 69 -2.87 19.93 -11.10
C TYR A 69 -2.68 21.44 -11.17
N PRO A 70 -1.54 22.04 -10.74
CA PRO A 70 -0.31 21.34 -10.32
C PRO A 70 -0.49 20.59 -9.00
N HIS A 71 0.20 19.43 -8.85
CA HIS A 71 0.06 18.54 -7.71
C HIS A 71 1.41 17.96 -7.28
N SER A 72 1.58 17.74 -5.96
CA SER A 72 2.71 17.03 -5.38
C SER A 72 2.27 15.62 -4.96
N PRO A 73 2.77 14.54 -5.59
CA PRO A 73 2.49 13.18 -5.18
C PRO A 73 3.16 12.81 -3.84
N GLY A 74 2.98 11.57 -3.42
CA GLY A 74 3.58 10.98 -2.21
C GLY A 74 2.53 10.68 -1.15
N ILE A 75 1.99 9.45 -1.15
CA ILE A 75 0.91 9.03 -0.25
C ILE A 75 1.38 8.67 1.16
N ASP A 76 2.68 8.73 1.41
CA ASP A 76 3.31 8.47 2.70
C ASP A 76 4.29 9.57 3.05
N ALA A 77 4.36 9.93 4.32
CA ALA A 77 5.35 10.86 4.86
C ALA A 77 5.72 10.49 6.30
N ALA A 78 7.00 10.64 6.64
CA ALA A 78 7.49 10.59 8.01
C ALA A 78 8.40 11.79 8.25
N GLY A 79 8.24 12.44 9.37
CA GLY A 79 8.97 13.66 9.66
C GLY A 79 8.75 14.17 11.07
N VAL A 80 8.98 15.45 11.24
CA VAL A 80 8.93 16.14 12.53
C VAL A 80 7.90 17.26 12.45
N VAL A 81 7.07 17.39 13.47
CA VAL A 81 6.13 18.48 13.59
C VAL A 81 6.87 19.79 13.69
N GLU A 82 6.64 20.69 12.76
CA GLU A 82 7.17 22.06 12.78
C GLU A 82 6.23 23.02 13.49
N GLU A 83 4.92 22.87 13.27
CA GLU A 83 3.87 23.68 13.88
C GLU A 83 2.60 22.84 14.05
N SER A 84 1.86 23.08 15.12
CA SER A 84 0.55 22.48 15.37
C SER A 84 -0.36 23.48 16.06
N ASP A 85 -1.63 23.52 15.66
CA ASP A 85 -2.68 24.31 16.32
C ASP A 85 -3.56 23.44 17.24
N THR A 86 -3.09 22.20 17.56
CA THR A 86 -3.79 21.27 18.45
C THR A 86 -2.92 20.86 19.63
N ASP A 87 -3.55 20.42 20.71
CA ASP A 87 -2.87 19.89 21.90
C ASP A 87 -2.32 18.45 21.71
N ASP A 88 -2.72 17.77 20.62
CA ASP A 88 -2.33 16.37 20.36
C ASP A 88 -0.85 16.23 19.93
N PHE A 89 -0.32 17.29 19.30
CA PHE A 89 1.03 17.31 18.74
C PHE A 89 1.77 18.59 19.13
N THR A 90 3.07 18.45 19.39
CA THR A 90 3.95 19.58 19.70
C THR A 90 5.13 19.62 18.73
N LYS A 91 5.69 20.82 18.54
CA LYS A 91 6.90 20.99 17.73
C LYS A 91 8.00 20.05 18.21
N GLY A 92 8.58 19.29 17.28
CA GLY A 92 9.60 18.31 17.55
C GLY A 92 9.09 16.86 17.67
N ASP A 93 7.78 16.62 17.73
CA ASP A 93 7.22 15.27 17.71
C ASP A 93 7.56 14.57 16.39
N GLU A 94 8.10 13.35 16.46
CA GLU A 94 8.29 12.49 15.30
C GLU A 94 6.96 11.81 14.92
N VAL A 95 6.53 11.99 13.66
CA VAL A 95 5.21 11.59 13.20
C VAL A 95 5.25 10.88 11.84
N ILE A 96 4.17 10.15 11.58
CA ILE A 96 3.93 9.43 10.34
C ILE A 96 2.54 9.81 9.81
N VAL A 97 2.44 9.99 8.50
CA VAL A 97 1.18 10.13 7.77
C VAL A 97 1.15 9.09 6.66
N THR A 98 0.13 8.25 6.64
CA THR A 98 -0.02 7.17 5.67
C THR A 98 -1.49 7.01 5.31
N GLY A 99 -1.82 7.03 4.03
CA GLY A 99 -3.19 6.90 3.55
C GLY A 99 -3.97 8.21 3.51
N TYR A 100 -5.28 8.13 3.73
CA TYR A 100 -6.21 9.24 3.54
C TYR A 100 -6.13 9.82 2.12
N ASP A 101 -6.12 11.15 1.97
CA ASP A 101 -6.03 11.83 0.67
C ASP A 101 -4.63 12.41 0.39
N LEU A 102 -3.64 12.11 1.25
CA LEU A 102 -2.26 12.57 1.07
C LEU A 102 -1.71 12.12 -0.29
N GLY A 103 -1.13 13.04 -1.06
CA GLY A 103 -0.53 12.75 -2.35
C GLY A 103 -1.52 12.39 -3.47
N MET A 104 -2.84 12.45 -3.19
CA MET A 104 -3.90 12.23 -4.17
C MET A 104 -4.54 13.55 -4.62
N ASN A 105 -5.35 14.20 -3.79
CA ASN A 105 -5.86 15.55 -4.05
C ASN A 105 -5.31 16.58 -3.04
N THR A 106 -4.61 16.12 -2.01
CA THR A 106 -3.88 16.92 -1.04
C THR A 106 -2.38 16.78 -1.32
N SER A 107 -1.62 17.88 -1.22
CA SER A 107 -0.15 17.88 -1.45
C SER A 107 0.54 16.80 -0.63
N GLY A 108 1.32 15.96 -1.29
CA GLY A 108 1.89 14.74 -0.75
C GLY A 108 3.32 14.84 -0.25
N GLY A 109 3.84 13.70 0.22
CA GLY A 109 5.13 13.54 0.88
C GLY A 109 6.36 13.70 0.00
N PHE A 110 6.23 13.89 -1.34
CA PHE A 110 7.37 14.23 -2.21
C PHE A 110 7.67 15.73 -2.14
N SER A 111 7.76 16.24 -0.93
CA SER A 111 7.86 17.63 -0.56
C SER A 111 8.60 17.76 0.76
N GLU A 112 9.34 18.85 0.98
CA GLU A 112 10.04 19.09 2.26
C GLU A 112 9.05 19.42 3.39
N PHE A 113 7.84 19.89 3.05
CA PHE A 113 6.76 20.15 4.02
C PHE A 113 5.42 19.70 3.50
N ILE A 114 4.58 19.21 4.43
CA ILE A 114 3.16 18.95 4.22
C ILE A 114 2.37 19.61 5.35
N ARG A 115 1.12 20.02 5.07
CA ARG A 115 0.15 20.42 6.09
C ARG A 115 -1.08 19.53 5.96
N VAL A 116 -1.46 18.90 7.06
CA VAL A 116 -2.52 17.90 7.09
C VAL A 116 -3.43 18.04 8.30
N PRO A 117 -4.68 17.52 8.23
CA PRO A 117 -5.52 17.37 9.40
C PRO A 117 -4.86 16.49 10.47
N LYS A 118 -5.08 16.79 11.74
CA LYS A 118 -4.50 16.04 12.87
C LYS A 118 -4.90 14.56 12.87
N GLU A 119 -6.09 14.25 12.38
CA GLU A 119 -6.62 12.87 12.29
C GLU A 119 -5.83 11.97 11.35
N TRP A 120 -5.00 12.55 10.48
CA TRP A 120 -4.12 11.80 9.57
C TRP A 120 -2.76 11.49 10.19
N VAL A 121 -2.44 12.15 11.30
CA VAL A 121 -1.12 12.12 11.90
C VAL A 121 -1.09 11.10 13.04
N ILE A 122 -0.08 10.25 13.06
CA ILE A 122 0.20 9.36 14.18
C ILE A 122 1.61 9.61 14.71
N LYS A 123 1.79 9.58 16.03
CA LYS A 123 3.12 9.60 16.64
C LYS A 123 3.88 8.35 16.23
N LYS A 124 5.11 8.52 15.79
CA LYS A 124 5.98 7.42 15.42
C LYS A 124 6.20 6.49 16.63
N PRO A 125 6.02 5.17 16.49
CA PRO A 125 6.37 4.23 17.54
C PRO A 125 7.86 4.34 17.91
N GLU A 126 8.19 4.26 19.18
CA GLU A 126 9.58 4.34 19.68
C GLU A 126 10.49 3.25 19.07
N THR A 127 9.91 2.08 18.75
CA THR A 127 10.63 0.93 18.19
C THR A 127 11.00 1.08 16.70
N LEU A 128 10.51 2.11 16.01
CA LEU A 128 10.78 2.35 14.59
C LEU A 128 11.56 3.66 14.42
N SER A 129 12.48 3.69 13.46
CA SER A 129 13.01 4.95 12.95
C SER A 129 12.04 5.56 11.92
N LEU A 130 12.15 6.87 11.66
CA LEU A 130 11.37 7.53 10.60
C LEU A 130 11.64 6.88 9.23
N LYS A 131 12.89 6.46 8.97
CA LYS A 131 13.27 5.77 7.74
C LYS A 131 12.59 4.40 7.63
N ASP A 132 12.62 3.60 8.70
CA ASP A 132 12.02 2.27 8.68
C ASP A 132 10.49 2.35 8.58
N SER A 133 9.86 3.39 9.18
CA SER A 133 8.42 3.62 9.01
C SER A 133 8.05 3.76 7.54
N MET A 134 8.89 4.41 6.74
CA MET A 134 8.65 4.59 5.30
C MET A 134 9.07 3.37 4.48
N ALA A 135 9.92 2.49 5.00
CA ALA A 135 10.14 1.18 4.39
C ALA A 135 8.88 0.28 4.45
N TYR A 136 8.05 0.48 5.47
CA TYR A 136 6.72 -0.14 5.54
C TYR A 136 5.68 0.66 4.76
N GLY A 137 5.46 1.92 5.08
CA GLY A 137 4.51 2.83 4.45
C GLY A 137 3.11 2.25 4.24
N THR A 138 2.44 2.72 3.21
CA THR A 138 1.13 2.19 2.76
C THR A 138 1.20 0.70 2.39
N ALA A 139 2.31 0.23 1.83
CA ALA A 139 2.47 -1.18 1.47
C ALA A 139 2.45 -2.09 2.71
N GLY A 140 3.15 -1.71 3.78
CA GLY A 140 3.16 -2.43 5.05
C GLY A 140 1.81 -2.41 5.76
N LEU A 141 1.15 -1.26 5.78
CA LEU A 141 -0.21 -1.14 6.32
C LEU A 141 -1.18 -2.07 5.57
N THR A 142 -1.14 -2.05 4.24
CA THR A 142 -1.98 -2.90 3.40
C THR A 142 -1.72 -4.38 3.65
N ALA A 143 -0.45 -4.80 3.68
CA ALA A 143 -0.09 -6.18 3.98
C ALA A 143 -0.58 -6.62 5.37
N GLY A 144 -0.40 -5.78 6.38
CA GLY A 144 -0.88 -6.04 7.74
C GLY A 144 -2.40 -6.19 7.81
N LEU A 145 -3.15 -5.33 7.10
CA LEU A 145 -4.61 -5.43 7.02
C LEU A 145 -5.07 -6.69 6.29
N CYS A 146 -4.40 -7.08 5.19
CA CYS A 146 -4.68 -8.32 4.47
C CYS A 146 -4.47 -9.55 5.36
N VAL A 147 -3.31 -9.64 6.01
CA VAL A 147 -2.99 -10.75 6.91
C VAL A 147 -3.98 -10.80 8.08
N ARG A 148 -4.26 -9.67 8.71
CA ARG A 148 -5.27 -9.58 9.78
C ARG A 148 -6.65 -10.07 9.32
N LYS A 149 -7.04 -9.74 8.07
CA LYS A 149 -8.33 -10.20 7.51
C LYS A 149 -8.37 -11.73 7.37
N ILE A 150 -7.29 -12.34 6.89
CA ILE A 150 -7.15 -13.80 6.79
C ILE A 150 -7.29 -14.44 8.17
N LEU A 151 -6.54 -13.96 9.16
CA LEU A 151 -6.60 -14.46 10.55
C LEU A 151 -8.01 -14.32 11.15
N ASN A 152 -8.64 -13.15 10.98
CA ASN A 152 -9.99 -12.91 11.49
C ASN A 152 -11.07 -13.76 10.78
N SER A 153 -10.79 -14.30 9.61
CA SER A 153 -11.65 -15.26 8.90
C SER A 153 -11.46 -16.70 9.41
N GLY A 154 -10.59 -16.91 10.41
CA GLY A 154 -10.36 -18.20 11.06
C GLY A 154 -9.34 -19.09 10.38
N VAL A 155 -8.65 -18.64 9.34
CA VAL A 155 -7.58 -19.41 8.65
C VAL A 155 -6.37 -19.52 9.57
N LYS A 156 -5.86 -20.75 9.70
CA LYS A 156 -4.74 -21.09 10.58
C LYS A 156 -3.60 -21.76 9.78
N PRO A 157 -2.36 -21.75 10.32
CA PRO A 157 -1.21 -22.37 9.65
C PRO A 157 -1.38 -23.86 9.31
N GLU A 158 -2.13 -24.59 10.12
CA GLU A 158 -2.42 -26.02 9.93
C GLU A 158 -3.45 -26.32 8.83
N ASP A 159 -4.20 -25.32 8.36
CA ASP A 159 -5.25 -25.51 7.35
C ASP A 159 -4.71 -25.75 5.94
N GLY A 160 -3.42 -25.46 5.70
CA GLY A 160 -2.77 -25.67 4.42
C GLY A 160 -1.88 -24.53 3.95
N GLU A 161 -1.63 -24.49 2.65
CA GLU A 161 -0.78 -23.46 2.05
C GLU A 161 -1.56 -22.15 1.82
N VAL A 162 -0.87 -21.03 2.00
CA VAL A 162 -1.40 -19.70 1.66
C VAL A 162 -0.57 -19.09 0.53
N PHE A 163 -1.23 -18.51 -0.46
CA PHE A 163 -0.51 -17.87 -1.56
C PHE A 163 -0.36 -16.36 -1.35
N VAL A 164 0.68 -15.79 -1.97
CA VAL A 164 0.86 -14.35 -2.12
C VAL A 164 1.17 -14.05 -3.57
N THR A 165 0.27 -13.35 -4.27
CA THR A 165 0.53 -12.88 -5.64
C THR A 165 1.25 -11.54 -5.64
N GLY A 166 1.98 -11.23 -6.74
CA GLY A 166 2.80 -10.02 -6.78
C GLY A 166 3.84 -9.99 -5.65
N ALA A 167 4.35 -11.16 -5.27
CA ALA A 167 5.16 -11.40 -4.08
C ALA A 167 6.45 -10.56 -4.01
N THR A 168 6.95 -10.04 -5.13
CA THR A 168 8.12 -9.15 -5.19
C THR A 168 7.77 -7.66 -5.13
N GLY A 169 6.48 -7.31 -5.04
CA GLY A 169 6.03 -5.94 -4.80
C GLY A 169 6.04 -5.58 -3.31
N GLY A 170 5.88 -4.29 -2.99
CA GLY A 170 5.92 -3.81 -1.59
C GLY A 170 4.95 -4.55 -0.67
N VAL A 171 3.68 -4.67 -1.06
CA VAL A 171 2.67 -5.42 -0.29
C VAL A 171 3.02 -6.91 -0.24
N GLY A 172 3.43 -7.49 -1.38
CA GLY A 172 3.71 -8.92 -1.49
C GLY A 172 4.88 -9.35 -0.60
N ILE A 173 6.00 -8.65 -0.64
CA ILE A 173 7.18 -8.95 0.20
C ILE A 173 6.80 -8.95 1.68
N ILE A 174 6.12 -7.90 2.14
CA ILE A 174 5.75 -7.77 3.55
C ILE A 174 4.72 -8.85 3.93
N SER A 175 3.80 -9.19 3.03
CA SER A 175 2.83 -10.28 3.26
C SER A 175 3.51 -11.64 3.42
N VAL A 176 4.51 -11.94 2.56
CA VAL A 176 5.32 -13.17 2.69
C VAL A 176 6.00 -13.23 4.04
N MET A 177 6.68 -12.15 4.45
CA MET A 177 7.38 -12.08 5.74
C MET A 177 6.43 -12.24 6.92
N LEU A 178 5.28 -11.54 6.92
CA LEU A 178 4.31 -11.59 8.02
C LEU A 178 3.67 -12.99 8.14
N LEU A 179 3.20 -13.55 7.04
CA LEU A 179 2.57 -14.87 7.04
C LEU A 179 3.57 -15.96 7.45
N SER A 180 4.80 -15.91 6.94
CA SER A 180 5.87 -16.84 7.34
C SER A 180 6.19 -16.73 8.82
N LYS A 181 6.31 -15.51 9.36
CA LYS A 181 6.57 -15.28 10.79
C LYS A 181 5.43 -15.78 11.69
N LEU A 182 4.21 -15.81 11.18
CA LEU A 182 3.02 -16.36 11.84
C LEU A 182 2.90 -17.89 11.69
N GLY A 183 3.87 -18.54 11.05
CA GLY A 183 3.94 -20.00 10.92
C GLY A 183 3.18 -20.59 9.72
N PHE A 184 2.66 -19.74 8.82
CA PHE A 184 2.00 -20.23 7.60
C PHE A 184 2.98 -20.83 6.59
N ASN A 185 2.53 -21.82 5.83
CA ASN A 185 3.22 -22.35 4.67
C ASN A 185 2.96 -21.42 3.47
N VAL A 186 3.85 -20.46 3.25
CA VAL A 186 3.66 -19.40 2.25
C VAL A 186 4.18 -19.83 0.89
N VAL A 187 3.33 -19.74 -0.12
CA VAL A 187 3.70 -19.94 -1.53
C VAL A 187 3.69 -18.56 -2.22
N ALA A 188 4.85 -18.13 -2.68
CA ALA A 188 5.01 -16.87 -3.37
C ALA A 188 4.80 -17.02 -4.88
N ILE A 189 4.03 -16.13 -5.50
CA ILE A 189 3.75 -16.12 -6.94
C ILE A 189 4.27 -14.79 -7.53
N SER A 190 5.25 -14.89 -8.44
CA SER A 190 5.93 -13.73 -9.02
C SER A 190 6.32 -13.96 -10.47
N GLY A 191 6.28 -12.91 -11.30
CA GLY A 191 6.85 -12.94 -12.65
C GLY A 191 8.35 -12.59 -12.72
N LYS A 192 8.99 -12.30 -11.57
CA LYS A 192 10.42 -11.98 -11.50
C LYS A 192 11.22 -13.21 -11.06
N LYS A 193 11.68 -13.98 -12.03
CA LYS A 193 12.40 -15.25 -11.79
C LYS A 193 13.72 -15.09 -11.03
N ASP A 194 14.40 -13.98 -11.24
CA ASP A 194 15.65 -13.58 -10.57
C ASP A 194 15.47 -13.28 -9.07
N GLN A 195 14.24 -13.09 -8.60
CA GLN A 195 13.94 -12.81 -7.20
C GLN A 195 13.52 -14.05 -6.38
N LYS A 196 13.64 -15.24 -6.94
CA LYS A 196 13.24 -16.49 -6.26
C LYS A 196 13.97 -16.68 -4.94
N ASP A 197 15.30 -16.54 -4.96
CA ASP A 197 16.11 -16.73 -3.75
C ASP A 197 15.82 -15.71 -2.67
N LEU A 198 15.52 -14.46 -3.05
CA LEU A 198 15.05 -13.45 -2.11
C LEU A 198 13.76 -13.88 -1.44
N LEU A 199 12.74 -14.30 -2.19
CA LEU A 199 11.46 -14.72 -1.63
C LEU A 199 11.60 -15.93 -0.69
N LEU A 200 12.45 -16.90 -1.03
CA LEU A 200 12.77 -18.03 -0.15
C LEU A 200 13.46 -17.56 1.14
N SER A 201 14.42 -16.64 1.05
CA SER A 201 15.11 -16.08 2.22
C SER A 201 14.18 -15.28 3.14
N LEU A 202 13.10 -14.71 2.60
CA LEU A 202 12.07 -13.98 3.35
C LEU A 202 11.01 -14.91 3.96
N GLY A 203 11.11 -16.21 3.74
CA GLY A 203 10.29 -17.23 4.38
C GLY A 203 9.21 -17.84 3.50
N ALA A 204 9.20 -17.58 2.19
CA ALA A 204 8.39 -18.38 1.28
C ALA A 204 8.89 -19.83 1.28
N LYS A 205 7.97 -20.81 1.36
CA LYS A 205 8.29 -22.23 1.27
C LYS A 205 8.51 -22.65 -0.18
N GLU A 206 7.77 -22.06 -1.08
CA GLU A 206 7.82 -22.32 -2.52
C GLU A 206 7.59 -21.02 -3.31
N VAL A 207 8.16 -20.96 -4.51
CA VAL A 207 8.00 -19.83 -5.42
C VAL A 207 7.60 -20.32 -6.79
N PHE A 208 6.45 -19.91 -7.29
CA PHE A 208 5.93 -20.19 -8.62
C PHE A 208 6.11 -18.99 -9.56
N ASP A 209 6.29 -19.30 -10.83
CA ASP A 209 6.17 -18.30 -11.88
C ASP A 209 4.68 -17.95 -12.07
N ARG A 210 4.36 -16.67 -12.15
CA ARG A 210 2.98 -16.23 -12.34
C ARG A 210 2.33 -16.78 -13.62
N SER A 211 3.13 -17.05 -14.65
CA SER A 211 2.65 -17.63 -15.91
C SER A 211 1.97 -19.01 -15.75
N GLU A 212 2.22 -19.70 -14.63
CA GLU A 212 1.54 -20.96 -14.32
C GLU A 212 0.05 -20.75 -13.97
N PHE A 213 -0.32 -19.52 -13.61
CA PHE A 213 -1.68 -19.10 -13.21
C PHE A 213 -2.31 -18.12 -14.20
N GLU A 214 -1.61 -17.73 -15.26
CA GLU A 214 -2.15 -16.84 -16.32
C GLU A 214 -3.01 -17.62 -17.34
N GLY A 215 -3.91 -16.89 -18.01
CA GLY A 215 -4.76 -17.39 -19.09
C GLY A 215 -6.10 -17.92 -18.64
N GLU A 216 -6.83 -18.51 -19.57
CA GLU A 216 -8.20 -18.97 -19.33
C GLU A 216 -8.28 -20.06 -18.26
N MET A 217 -9.33 -19.98 -17.46
CA MET A 217 -9.64 -20.94 -16.41
C MET A 217 -9.84 -22.34 -17.01
N LYS A 218 -8.93 -23.25 -16.66
CA LYS A 218 -8.94 -24.65 -17.16
C LYS A 218 -10.09 -25.49 -16.57
N SER A 219 -10.52 -25.16 -15.36
CA SER A 219 -11.63 -25.84 -14.68
C SER A 219 -12.25 -24.91 -13.66
N PRO A 220 -13.60 -24.88 -13.55
CA PRO A 220 -14.27 -24.09 -12.51
C PRO A 220 -14.04 -24.65 -11.10
N LEU A 221 -13.65 -25.94 -11.00
CA LEU A 221 -13.33 -26.67 -9.78
C LEU A 221 -12.04 -27.43 -9.97
N ALA A 222 -10.97 -27.01 -9.34
CA ALA A 222 -9.72 -27.73 -9.28
C ALA A 222 -9.54 -28.40 -7.91
N LYS A 223 -8.54 -29.27 -7.80
CA LYS A 223 -8.22 -29.91 -6.51
C LYS A 223 -7.87 -28.81 -5.50
N PRO A 224 -8.54 -28.73 -4.35
CA PRO A 224 -8.26 -27.75 -3.32
C PRO A 224 -6.80 -27.82 -2.86
N ARG A 225 -6.15 -26.66 -2.78
CA ARG A 225 -4.77 -26.50 -2.34
C ARG A 225 -4.62 -25.36 -1.32
N TRP A 226 -5.31 -24.23 -1.56
CA TRP A 226 -5.07 -22.99 -0.84
C TRP A 226 -6.01 -22.82 0.35
N ALA A 227 -5.47 -22.71 1.55
CA ALA A 227 -6.22 -22.35 2.75
C ALA A 227 -6.57 -20.85 2.79
N GLY A 228 -5.86 -20.03 2.02
CA GLY A 228 -6.07 -18.59 1.91
C GLY A 228 -5.02 -17.91 1.05
N GLY A 229 -5.08 -16.59 0.97
CA GLY A 229 -4.07 -15.85 0.22
C GLY A 229 -4.17 -14.34 0.31
N VAL A 230 -3.09 -13.68 -0.08
CA VAL A 230 -3.06 -12.23 -0.33
C VAL A 230 -2.87 -12.01 -1.83
N ASP A 231 -3.82 -11.33 -2.44
CA ASP A 231 -3.76 -11.03 -3.86
C ASP A 231 -3.56 -9.53 -4.12
N ALA A 232 -2.48 -9.21 -4.83
CA ALA A 232 -2.14 -7.87 -5.27
C ALA A 232 -2.21 -7.71 -6.81
N VAL A 233 -2.62 -8.76 -7.55
CA VAL A 233 -2.58 -8.80 -9.02
C VAL A 233 -3.96 -8.76 -9.63
N GLY A 234 -4.91 -9.56 -9.12
CA GLY A 234 -6.25 -9.66 -9.69
C GLY A 234 -6.32 -10.49 -10.99
N SER A 235 -7.37 -10.24 -11.78
CA SER A 235 -7.59 -10.79 -13.12
C SER A 235 -7.53 -12.33 -13.19
N ASP A 236 -6.99 -12.87 -14.27
CA ASP A 236 -6.92 -14.31 -14.55
C ASP A 236 -6.15 -15.09 -13.48
N ILE A 237 -5.09 -14.51 -12.92
CA ILE A 237 -4.30 -15.14 -11.86
C ILE A 237 -5.18 -15.40 -10.64
N LEU A 238 -5.89 -14.37 -10.17
CA LEU A 238 -6.81 -14.53 -9.03
C LEU A 238 -7.94 -15.51 -9.38
N SER A 239 -8.50 -15.43 -10.59
CA SER A 239 -9.55 -16.34 -11.08
C SER A 239 -9.09 -17.81 -10.97
N ASN A 240 -7.89 -18.11 -11.45
CA ASN A 240 -7.34 -19.46 -11.42
C ASN A 240 -7.01 -19.94 -9.99
N LEU A 241 -6.52 -19.06 -9.11
CA LEU A 241 -6.24 -19.41 -7.71
C LEU A 241 -7.52 -19.70 -6.92
N ILE A 242 -8.60 -18.96 -7.17
CA ILE A 242 -9.90 -19.20 -6.53
C ILE A 242 -10.39 -20.63 -6.81
N THR A 243 -10.22 -21.16 -8.01
CA THR A 243 -10.71 -22.49 -8.38
C THR A 243 -10.13 -23.64 -7.53
N SER A 244 -8.98 -23.42 -6.91
CA SER A 244 -8.25 -24.39 -6.08
C SER A 244 -8.14 -23.98 -4.61
N THR A 245 -8.99 -23.07 -4.15
CA THR A 245 -9.10 -22.75 -2.71
C THR A 245 -9.95 -23.77 -1.97
N HIS A 246 -9.61 -23.98 -0.69
CA HIS A 246 -10.42 -24.77 0.22
C HIS A 246 -11.77 -24.10 0.45
N GLN A 247 -12.77 -24.89 0.81
CA GLN A 247 -14.06 -24.35 1.27
C GLN A 247 -13.84 -23.45 2.49
N ARG A 248 -14.47 -22.26 2.48
CA ARG A 248 -14.33 -21.24 3.55
C ARG A 248 -12.93 -20.62 3.68
N ALA A 249 -12.05 -20.82 2.70
CA ALA A 249 -10.77 -20.10 2.64
C ALA A 249 -10.99 -18.60 2.49
N ALA A 250 -10.02 -17.81 2.97
CA ALA A 250 -10.07 -16.34 2.87
C ALA A 250 -8.96 -15.82 1.97
N ILE A 251 -9.34 -15.03 0.96
CA ILE A 251 -8.41 -14.33 0.08
C ILE A 251 -8.59 -12.81 0.32
N ALA A 252 -7.52 -12.14 0.71
CA ALA A 252 -7.49 -10.69 0.83
C ALA A 252 -7.00 -10.07 -0.47
N CYS A 253 -7.91 -9.45 -1.24
CA CYS A 253 -7.59 -8.79 -2.50
C CYS A 253 -7.32 -7.31 -2.25
N CYS A 254 -6.14 -6.83 -2.63
CA CYS A 254 -5.71 -5.45 -2.40
C CYS A 254 -5.14 -4.75 -3.63
N GLY A 255 -4.99 -5.43 -4.77
CA GLY A 255 -4.45 -4.86 -5.99
C GLY A 255 -5.13 -5.38 -7.25
N MET A 256 -4.94 -4.64 -8.35
CA MET A 256 -5.55 -4.90 -9.66
C MET A 256 -4.53 -4.65 -10.79
N VAL A 257 -3.26 -4.97 -10.54
CA VAL A 257 -2.19 -4.69 -11.51
C VAL A 257 -2.36 -5.48 -12.81
N GLY A 258 -2.95 -6.68 -12.71
CA GLY A 258 -3.25 -7.54 -13.86
C GLY A 258 -4.54 -7.21 -14.59
N GLY A 259 -5.38 -6.33 -14.03
CA GLY A 259 -6.68 -5.94 -14.58
C GLY A 259 -7.80 -5.90 -13.54
N ILE A 260 -8.94 -5.33 -13.93
CA ILE A 260 -10.11 -5.13 -13.06
C ILE A 260 -11.17 -6.24 -13.20
N GLU A 261 -11.06 -7.06 -14.23
CA GLU A 261 -12.02 -8.14 -14.46
C GLU A 261 -11.65 -9.38 -13.65
N LEU A 262 -12.64 -9.96 -13.00
CA LEU A 262 -12.55 -11.23 -12.31
C LEU A 262 -13.58 -12.20 -12.88
N LYS A 263 -13.12 -13.26 -13.54
CA LYS A 263 -13.98 -14.34 -14.03
C LYS A 263 -14.03 -15.44 -12.99
N THR A 264 -15.20 -15.73 -12.43
CA THR A 264 -15.37 -16.78 -11.42
C THR A 264 -16.67 -17.55 -11.62
N CYS A 265 -16.77 -18.75 -11.06
CA CYS A 265 -17.97 -19.56 -11.09
C CYS A 265 -18.87 -19.24 -9.89
N LEU A 266 -20.15 -18.95 -10.15
CA LEU A 266 -21.13 -18.64 -9.12
C LEU A 266 -21.45 -19.82 -8.17
N LEU A 267 -21.07 -21.05 -8.54
CA LEU A 267 -21.21 -22.24 -7.68
C LEU A 267 -20.52 -22.08 -6.31
N TYR A 268 -19.49 -21.22 -6.23
CA TYR A 268 -18.76 -20.95 -4.98
C TYR A 268 -19.37 -19.84 -4.13
N THR A 269 -20.28 -19.06 -4.67
CA THR A 269 -20.82 -17.86 -4.01
C THR A 269 -22.19 -18.08 -3.38
N SER A 270 -22.86 -19.19 -3.70
CA SER A 270 -24.19 -19.54 -3.15
C SER A 270 -24.11 -20.86 -2.41
N PRO A 271 -24.11 -20.87 -1.07
CA PRO A 271 -24.24 -22.11 -0.32
C PRO A 271 -25.55 -22.79 -0.73
N SER A 272 -25.44 -24.00 -1.28
CA SER A 272 -26.60 -24.84 -1.59
C SER A 272 -27.04 -25.55 -0.32
N PRO A 273 -28.38 -25.73 -0.10
CA PRO A 273 -28.88 -26.59 0.98
C PRO A 273 -28.35 -28.04 0.93
N ARG A 274 -27.69 -28.43 -0.19
CA ARG A 274 -27.02 -29.73 -0.34
C ARG A 274 -25.63 -29.76 0.25
N ASP A 275 -25.01 -28.62 0.53
CA ASP A 275 -23.64 -28.52 1.04
C ASP A 275 -23.56 -28.71 2.56
N ASP A 276 -24.74 -28.73 3.24
CA ASP A 276 -24.89 -28.93 4.69
C ASP A 276 -25.16 -30.40 5.08
N ARG A 277 -24.87 -31.38 4.19
CA ARG A 277 -25.09 -32.81 4.48
C ARG A 277 -23.80 -33.59 4.52
#